data_c2bb0ddf2d475ba818703315dc32562a
#
_entry.id   c2bb0ddf2d475ba818703315dc32562a
#
_cell.length_a   1.000
_cell.length_b   1.000
_cell.length_c   1.000
_cell.angle_alpha   90.00
_cell.angle_beta   90.00
_cell.angle_gamma   90.00
#
_symmetry.space_group_name_H-M   'P 1'
#
loop_
_entity.id
_entity.type
_entity.pdbx_description
1 polymer ?
#
loop_
_entity_poly.entity_id
_entity_poly.type
_entity_poly.pdbx_seq_one_letter_code
_entity_poly.pdbx_strand_id
1 'polypeptide(L)'
;MRTQIFNLMVTVALLMIGTGRVSAAEQLERYEFLQIQMGVPFRITLYAGNDVAANKAARAAYARIKQLNGILSDYDPDSELMRLCRSSGPEKPVKVGRDLERVVSASLRLSAKTGGAFDVTIGPVVRLWRIARRKKQMPAYAALSEALVRVGHRHVRLDTKQHTIELQHKEMR
;
A
#
# COMPACT_ATOMS: atom_id res chain seq x y z
N MET A 1 -39.12 66.42 -8.84
CA MET A 1 -39.43 65.11 -8.15
C MET A 1 -38.96 63.87 -8.88
N ARG A 2 -38.77 63.83 -10.18
CA ARG A 2 -38.28 62.60 -10.91
C ARG A 2 -36.80 62.34 -10.77
N THR A 3 -35.96 63.32 -10.54
CA THR A 3 -34.49 63.19 -10.47
C THR A 3 -34.00 62.64 -9.12
N GLN A 4 -34.72 62.85 -8.05
CA GLN A 4 -34.38 62.35 -6.70
C GLN A 4 -34.67 60.86 -6.53
N ILE A 5 -35.69 60.33 -7.21
CA ILE A 5 -36.04 58.88 -7.13
C ILE A 5 -35.04 58.05 -7.90
N PHE A 6 -34.49 58.60 -9.00
CA PHE A 6 -33.51 57.89 -9.82
C PHE A 6 -32.14 57.68 -9.07
N ASN A 7 -31.72 58.73 -8.36
CA ASN A 7 -30.49 58.66 -7.56
C ASN A 7 -30.62 57.71 -6.36
N LEU A 8 -31.82 57.60 -5.76
CA LEU A 8 -32.05 56.66 -4.65
C LEU A 8 -32.05 55.19 -5.10
N MET A 9 -32.57 54.89 -6.31
CA MET A 9 -32.54 53.52 -6.85
C MET A 9 -31.13 53.06 -7.26
N VAL A 10 -30.29 53.96 -7.77
CA VAL A 10 -28.90 53.64 -8.14
C VAL A 10 -28.05 53.41 -6.88
N THR A 11 -28.28 54.11 -5.78
CA THR A 11 -27.55 53.95 -4.53
C THR A 11 -27.93 52.62 -3.83
N VAL A 12 -29.20 52.21 -3.89
CA VAL A 12 -29.64 50.92 -3.32
C VAL A 12 -29.15 49.73 -4.16
N ALA A 13 -29.06 49.88 -5.49
CA ALA A 13 -28.51 48.82 -6.36
C ALA A 13 -27.00 48.59 -6.16
N LEU A 14 -26.23 49.61 -5.76
CA LEU A 14 -24.78 49.48 -5.51
C LEU A 14 -24.47 48.85 -4.15
N LEU A 15 -25.41 48.82 -3.20
CA LEU A 15 -25.21 48.19 -1.87
C LEU A 15 -25.47 46.67 -1.86
N MET A 16 -26.03 46.11 -2.94
CA MET A 16 -26.29 44.65 -3.04
C MET A 16 -25.18 43.86 -3.72
N ILE A 17 -24.10 44.50 -4.12
CA ILE A 17 -22.94 43.80 -4.74
C ILE A 17 -21.82 43.71 -3.72
N GLY A 18 -22.02 42.97 -2.64
CA GLY A 18 -20.95 42.95 -1.64
C GLY A 18 -21.00 41.91 -0.55
N THR A 19 -21.76 40.84 -0.72
CA THR A 19 -21.61 39.67 0.20
C THR A 19 -21.12 38.45 -0.54
N GLY A 20 -20.09 38.63 -1.36
CA GLY A 20 -19.22 37.51 -1.70
C GLY A 20 -18.61 37.02 -0.39
N ARG A 21 -19.06 35.87 0.11
CA ARG A 21 -18.36 35.16 1.16
C ARG A 21 -16.94 34.89 0.63
N VAL A 22 -15.99 35.76 1.02
CA VAL A 22 -14.58 35.37 0.95
C VAL A 22 -14.47 34.14 1.83
N SER A 23 -14.48 32.98 1.22
CA SER A 23 -14.12 31.75 1.92
C SER A 23 -12.71 31.99 2.42
N ALA A 24 -12.57 32.24 3.71
CA ALA A 24 -11.25 32.28 4.33
C ALA A 24 -10.59 30.96 3.95
N ALA A 25 -9.47 31.03 3.24
CA ALA A 25 -8.67 29.84 2.95
C ALA A 25 -8.44 29.16 4.29
N GLU A 26 -8.94 27.93 4.44
CA GLU A 26 -8.80 27.15 5.68
C GLU A 26 -7.29 27.06 5.98
N GLN A 27 -6.86 27.68 7.07
CA GLN A 27 -5.45 27.70 7.43
C GLN A 27 -5.08 26.32 7.93
N LEU A 28 -4.34 25.57 7.10
CA LEU A 28 -3.91 24.22 7.42
C LEU A 28 -2.67 24.27 8.32
N GLU A 29 -2.74 23.55 9.43
CA GLU A 29 -1.61 23.33 10.35
C GLU A 29 -0.95 21.99 10.08
N ARG A 30 0.35 21.92 10.37
CA ARG A 30 1.16 20.73 10.16
C ARG A 30 1.14 19.84 11.40
N TYR A 31 0.76 18.57 11.20
CA TYR A 31 0.71 17.53 12.24
C TYR A 31 1.66 16.39 11.93
N GLU A 32 2.30 15.86 12.96
CA GLU A 32 3.14 14.66 12.87
C GLU A 32 2.66 13.59 13.83
N PHE A 33 2.61 12.36 13.33
CA PHE A 33 2.26 11.16 14.09
C PHE A 33 3.33 10.11 13.89
N LEU A 34 3.69 9.40 14.98
CA LEU A 34 4.67 8.32 14.96
C LEU A 34 4.09 7.09 15.63
N GLN A 35 4.10 5.95 14.92
CA GLN A 35 3.73 4.65 15.47
C GLN A 35 4.66 3.56 14.96
N ILE A 36 4.90 2.54 15.78
CA ILE A 36 5.60 1.34 15.34
C ILE A 36 4.63 0.48 14.53
N GLN A 37 4.96 0.22 13.25
CA GLN A 37 4.23 -0.66 12.35
C GLN A 37 5.22 -1.54 11.59
N MET A 38 4.88 -2.80 11.34
CA MET A 38 5.77 -3.74 10.63
C MET A 38 7.19 -3.82 11.24
N GLY A 39 7.31 -3.60 12.56
CA GLY A 39 8.59 -3.62 13.27
C GLY A 39 9.49 -2.40 13.08
N VAL A 40 9.00 -1.34 12.41
CA VAL A 40 9.74 -0.09 12.18
C VAL A 40 8.88 1.14 12.51
N PRO A 41 9.50 2.31 12.83
CA PRO A 41 8.75 3.53 13.06
C PRO A 41 8.18 4.07 11.74
N PHE A 42 6.84 4.22 11.69
CA PHE A 42 6.13 4.90 10.62
C PHE A 42 5.78 6.32 11.05
N ARG A 43 6.29 7.31 10.33
CA ARG A 43 5.95 8.71 10.53
C ARG A 43 4.94 9.14 9.47
N ILE A 44 3.83 9.74 9.92
CA ILE A 44 2.84 10.36 9.05
C ILE A 44 2.86 11.86 9.32
N THR A 45 3.15 12.64 8.30
CA THR A 45 3.03 14.10 8.31
C THR A 45 1.85 14.48 7.42
N LEU A 46 0.94 15.28 7.95
CA LEU A 46 -0.22 15.76 7.22
C LEU A 46 -0.56 17.19 7.61
N TYR A 47 -1.36 17.86 6.80
CA TYR A 47 -1.89 19.18 7.05
C TYR A 47 -3.41 19.11 7.21
N ALA A 48 -3.95 19.73 8.24
CA ALA A 48 -5.38 19.74 8.55
C ALA A 48 -5.80 21.07 9.19
N GLY A 49 -7.08 21.40 9.10
CA GLY A 49 -7.62 22.62 9.69
C GLY A 49 -7.75 22.57 11.23
N ASN A 50 -7.67 21.38 11.84
CA ASN A 50 -7.72 21.21 13.30
C ASN A 50 -7.24 19.82 13.73
N ASP A 51 -6.98 19.67 15.04
CA ASP A 51 -6.55 18.42 15.68
C ASP A 51 -7.49 17.24 15.44
N VAL A 52 -8.80 17.47 15.43
CA VAL A 52 -9.79 16.40 15.28
C VAL A 52 -9.69 15.78 13.89
N ALA A 53 -9.58 16.60 12.86
CA ALA A 53 -9.42 16.17 11.48
C ALA A 53 -8.06 15.46 11.29
N ALA A 54 -6.98 16.03 11.84
CA ALA A 54 -5.64 15.46 11.80
C ALA A 54 -5.60 14.06 12.43
N ASN A 55 -6.12 13.93 13.66
CA ASN A 55 -6.17 12.67 14.39
C ASN A 55 -7.03 11.62 13.69
N LYS A 56 -8.16 12.01 13.10
CA LYS A 56 -9.02 11.11 12.32
C LYS A 56 -8.29 10.56 11.10
N ALA A 57 -7.62 11.43 10.34
CA ALA A 57 -6.85 11.04 9.16
C ALA A 57 -5.68 10.11 9.52
N ALA A 58 -4.90 10.45 10.54
CA ALA A 58 -3.78 9.63 11.00
C ALA A 58 -4.24 8.24 11.47
N ARG A 59 -5.31 8.15 12.27
CA ARG A 59 -5.89 6.87 12.69
C ARG A 59 -6.34 6.02 11.50
N ALA A 60 -6.99 6.62 10.50
CA ALA A 60 -7.41 5.90 9.30
C ALA A 60 -6.21 5.36 8.51
N ALA A 61 -5.15 6.16 8.37
CA ALA A 61 -3.92 5.75 7.69
C ALA A 61 -3.21 4.60 8.42
N TYR A 62 -3.06 4.67 9.74
CA TYR A 62 -2.47 3.57 10.52
C TYR A 62 -3.32 2.31 10.51
N ALA A 63 -4.64 2.43 10.55
CA ALA A 63 -5.54 1.29 10.40
C ALA A 63 -5.35 0.60 9.04
N ARG A 64 -5.16 1.39 7.96
CA ARG A 64 -4.88 0.85 6.64
C ARG A 64 -3.50 0.16 6.57
N ILE A 65 -2.47 0.73 7.17
CA ILE A 65 -1.14 0.12 7.25
C ILE A 65 -1.23 -1.23 7.99
N LYS A 66 -1.95 -1.28 9.12
CA LYS A 66 -2.18 -2.52 9.86
C LYS A 66 -2.92 -3.58 9.03
N GLN A 67 -3.94 -3.19 8.29
CA GLN A 67 -4.67 -4.07 7.37
C GLN A 67 -3.74 -4.63 6.30
N LEU A 68 -2.93 -3.78 5.65
CA LEU A 68 -1.96 -4.20 4.63
C LEU A 68 -0.90 -5.14 5.20
N ASN A 69 -0.48 -4.95 6.46
CA ASN A 69 0.43 -5.88 7.12
C ASN A 69 -0.19 -7.28 7.25
N GLY A 70 -1.45 -7.39 7.66
CA GLY A 70 -2.17 -8.67 7.72
C GLY A 70 -2.35 -9.35 6.35
N ILE A 71 -2.27 -8.59 5.26
CA ILE A 71 -2.36 -9.13 3.89
C ILE A 71 -0.98 -9.54 3.36
N LEU A 72 0.04 -8.70 3.53
CA LEU A 72 1.30 -8.75 2.79
C LEU A 72 2.51 -9.22 3.61
N SER A 73 2.36 -9.41 4.92
CA SER A 73 3.47 -9.84 5.79
C SER A 73 3.99 -11.22 5.42
N ASP A 74 5.29 -11.35 5.23
CA ASP A 74 5.98 -12.64 5.09
C ASP A 74 6.52 -13.17 6.41
N TYR A 75 6.27 -12.45 7.52
CA TYR A 75 6.58 -12.85 8.90
C TYR A 75 5.38 -13.44 9.63
N ASP A 76 4.17 -12.95 9.31
CA ASP A 76 2.92 -13.41 9.91
C ASP A 76 2.41 -14.65 9.16
N PRO A 77 2.40 -15.84 9.80
CA PRO A 77 1.94 -17.07 9.15
C PRO A 77 0.46 -17.00 8.74
N ASP A 78 -0.32 -16.13 9.37
CA ASP A 78 -1.76 -15.98 9.09
C ASP A 78 -2.08 -14.87 8.10
N SER A 79 -1.06 -14.21 7.56
CA SER A 79 -1.25 -13.23 6.47
C SER A 79 -1.83 -13.90 5.23
N GLU A 80 -2.52 -13.11 4.41
CA GLU A 80 -3.07 -13.62 3.14
C GLU A 80 -1.97 -14.14 2.21
N LEU A 81 -0.84 -13.42 2.12
CA LEU A 81 0.34 -13.83 1.36
C LEU A 81 0.84 -15.22 1.81
N MET A 82 0.97 -15.42 3.12
CA MET A 82 1.47 -16.69 3.64
C MET A 82 0.46 -17.84 3.49
N ARG A 83 -0.84 -17.55 3.54
CA ARG A 83 -1.87 -18.54 3.18
C ARG A 83 -1.79 -18.92 1.70
N LEU A 84 -1.64 -17.93 0.79
CA LEU A 84 -1.40 -18.19 -0.63
C LEU A 84 -0.19 -19.13 -0.81
N CYS A 85 0.96 -18.81 -0.22
CA CYS A 85 2.19 -19.60 -0.35
C CYS A 85 2.04 -21.06 0.16
N ARG A 86 1.19 -21.29 1.17
CA ARG A 86 0.93 -22.63 1.69
C ARG A 86 -0.09 -23.43 0.89
N SER A 87 -1.08 -22.75 0.32
CA SER A 87 -2.24 -23.37 -0.31
C SER A 87 -2.11 -23.55 -1.80
N SER A 88 -1.29 -22.70 -2.45
CA SER A 88 -1.07 -22.74 -3.89
C SER A 88 -0.02 -23.80 -4.27
N GLY A 89 -0.10 -24.28 -5.48
CA GLY A 89 0.80 -25.24 -6.09
C GLY A 89 0.39 -25.50 -7.53
N PRO A 90 1.09 -26.38 -8.28
CA PRO A 90 0.69 -26.73 -9.63
C PRO A 90 -0.78 -27.16 -9.69
N GLU A 91 -1.53 -26.56 -10.61
CA GLU A 91 -2.96 -26.82 -10.82
C GLU A 91 -3.86 -26.47 -9.60
N LYS A 92 -3.34 -25.63 -8.68
CA LYS A 92 -4.09 -25.17 -7.50
C LYS A 92 -4.09 -23.65 -7.41
N PRO A 93 -4.85 -22.97 -8.29
CA PRO A 93 -5.05 -21.52 -8.18
C PRO A 93 -5.81 -21.20 -6.89
N VAL A 94 -5.36 -20.17 -6.18
CA VAL A 94 -5.94 -19.71 -4.91
C VAL A 94 -6.54 -18.33 -5.13
N LYS A 95 -7.78 -18.14 -4.69
CA LYS A 95 -8.47 -16.85 -4.74
C LYS A 95 -7.83 -15.88 -3.76
N VAL A 96 -7.58 -14.65 -4.22
CA VAL A 96 -6.91 -13.61 -3.43
C VAL A 96 -7.70 -12.30 -3.44
N GLY A 97 -7.48 -11.48 -2.42
CA GLY A 97 -8.04 -10.14 -2.33
C GLY A 97 -7.34 -9.15 -3.28
N ARG A 98 -8.03 -8.07 -3.59
CA ARG A 98 -7.56 -7.05 -4.54
C ARG A 98 -6.22 -6.40 -4.15
N ASP A 99 -5.93 -6.26 -2.87
CA ASP A 99 -4.67 -5.67 -2.42
C ASP A 99 -3.48 -6.58 -2.74
N LEU A 100 -3.59 -7.88 -2.44
CA LEU A 100 -2.55 -8.85 -2.76
C LEU A 100 -2.39 -8.99 -4.28
N GLU A 101 -3.49 -9.10 -5.02
CA GLU A 101 -3.48 -9.14 -6.48
C GLU A 101 -2.76 -7.92 -7.09
N ARG A 102 -3.07 -6.70 -6.61
CA ARG A 102 -2.45 -5.47 -7.11
C ARG A 102 -0.94 -5.48 -6.89
N VAL A 103 -0.50 -5.88 -5.69
CA VAL A 103 0.93 -5.92 -5.35
C VAL A 103 1.64 -6.97 -6.19
N VAL A 104 1.10 -8.19 -6.29
CA VAL A 104 1.69 -9.26 -7.10
C VAL A 104 1.74 -8.87 -8.58
N SER A 105 0.65 -8.31 -9.13
CA SER A 105 0.62 -7.83 -10.52
C SER A 105 1.68 -6.77 -10.79
N ALA A 106 1.84 -5.79 -9.90
CA ALA A 106 2.88 -4.76 -10.04
C ALA A 106 4.28 -5.36 -9.96
N SER A 107 4.49 -6.31 -9.05
CA SER A 107 5.76 -7.00 -8.85
C SER A 107 6.14 -7.85 -10.07
N LEU A 108 5.22 -8.59 -10.64
CA LEU A 108 5.46 -9.39 -11.85
C LEU A 108 5.85 -8.50 -13.04
N ARG A 109 5.18 -7.35 -13.21
CA ARG A 109 5.57 -6.38 -14.24
C ARG A 109 6.98 -5.82 -14.02
N LEU A 110 7.35 -5.54 -12.78
CA LEU A 110 8.69 -5.06 -12.45
C LEU A 110 9.74 -6.15 -12.68
N SER A 111 9.46 -7.39 -12.25
CA SER A 111 10.34 -8.53 -12.49
C SER A 111 10.63 -8.72 -13.97
N ALA A 112 9.60 -8.66 -14.81
CA ALA A 112 9.74 -8.75 -16.26
C ALA A 112 10.57 -7.58 -16.85
N LYS A 113 10.31 -6.34 -16.41
CA LYS A 113 11.05 -5.15 -16.89
C LYS A 113 12.53 -5.17 -16.51
N THR A 114 12.88 -5.77 -15.38
CA THR A 114 14.26 -5.84 -14.89
C THR A 114 14.98 -7.12 -15.32
N GLY A 115 14.36 -7.96 -16.16
CA GLY A 115 14.93 -9.25 -16.54
C GLY A 115 15.16 -10.20 -15.37
N GLY A 116 14.40 -10.03 -14.27
CA GLY A 116 14.54 -10.82 -13.05
C GLY A 116 15.55 -10.26 -12.03
N ALA A 117 16.17 -9.10 -12.27
CA ALA A 117 17.03 -8.47 -11.26
C ALA A 117 16.25 -8.11 -9.99
N PHE A 118 14.98 -7.74 -10.13
CA PHE A 118 13.99 -7.81 -9.06
C PHE A 118 13.09 -9.03 -9.30
N ASP A 119 12.95 -9.91 -8.31
CA ASP A 119 12.02 -11.04 -8.38
C ASP A 119 11.24 -11.19 -7.08
N VAL A 120 9.92 -11.08 -7.17
CA VAL A 120 9.02 -11.16 -6.01
C VAL A 120 9.01 -12.54 -5.35
N THR A 121 9.45 -13.57 -6.07
CA THR A 121 9.47 -14.96 -5.60
C THR A 121 10.76 -15.35 -4.87
N ILE A 122 11.64 -14.38 -4.57
CA ILE A 122 12.94 -14.58 -3.91
C ILE A 122 12.85 -15.11 -2.46
N GLY A 123 11.64 -15.24 -1.92
CA GLY A 123 11.37 -15.62 -0.54
C GLY A 123 12.11 -16.86 -0.03
N PRO A 124 12.25 -17.98 -0.78
CA PRO A 124 13.02 -19.14 -0.36
C PRO A 124 14.48 -18.81 -0.03
N VAL A 125 15.12 -17.97 -0.84
CA VAL A 125 16.50 -17.51 -0.63
C VAL A 125 16.57 -16.54 0.56
N VAL A 126 15.66 -15.59 0.66
CA VAL A 126 15.57 -14.66 1.81
C VAL A 126 15.46 -15.41 3.13
N ARG A 127 14.69 -16.50 3.18
CA ARG A 127 14.57 -17.36 4.38
C ARG A 127 15.92 -17.95 4.79
N LEU A 128 16.70 -18.45 3.86
CA LEU A 128 18.03 -18.99 4.14
C LEU A 128 18.97 -17.92 4.71
N TRP A 129 18.96 -16.72 4.13
CA TRP A 129 19.76 -15.61 4.64
C TRP A 129 19.29 -15.11 6.01
N ARG A 130 18.01 -15.13 6.32
CA ARG A 130 17.49 -14.83 7.67
C ARG A 130 17.99 -15.84 8.70
N ILE A 131 18.04 -17.14 8.36
CA ILE A 131 18.58 -18.20 9.23
C ILE A 131 20.09 -18.01 9.40
N ALA A 132 20.82 -17.80 8.32
CA ALA A 132 22.26 -17.58 8.29
C ALA A 132 22.67 -16.42 9.20
N ARG A 133 21.97 -15.28 9.09
CA ARG A 133 22.21 -14.10 9.94
C ARG A 133 22.01 -14.40 11.43
N ARG A 134 20.96 -15.16 11.78
CA ARG A 134 20.72 -15.56 13.19
C ARG A 134 21.79 -16.50 13.72
N LYS A 135 22.23 -17.44 12.87
CA LYS A 135 23.27 -18.44 13.23
C LYS A 135 24.70 -17.89 13.06
N LYS A 136 24.87 -16.70 12.50
CA LYS A 136 26.18 -16.13 12.11
C LYS A 136 27.00 -17.08 11.24
N GLN A 137 26.33 -17.80 10.36
CA GLN A 137 26.92 -18.84 9.52
C GLN A 137 26.34 -18.74 8.09
N MET A 138 27.21 -18.80 7.07
CA MET A 138 26.77 -18.73 5.68
C MET A 138 25.85 -19.91 5.31
N PRO A 139 24.84 -19.68 4.44
CA PRO A 139 24.05 -20.79 3.92
C PRO A 139 24.93 -21.74 3.11
N ALA A 140 24.68 -23.03 3.21
CA ALA A 140 25.33 -24.01 2.35
C ALA A 140 24.97 -23.74 0.88
N TYR A 141 25.96 -23.94 -0.01
CA TYR A 141 25.77 -23.75 -1.46
C TYR A 141 24.63 -24.63 -2.01
N ALA A 142 24.58 -25.88 -1.60
CA ALA A 142 23.52 -26.82 -2.00
C ALA A 142 22.11 -26.29 -1.61
N ALA A 143 21.95 -25.75 -0.41
CA ALA A 143 20.68 -25.18 0.04
C ALA A 143 20.28 -23.93 -0.75
N LEU A 144 21.25 -23.09 -1.13
CA LEU A 144 21.01 -21.93 -1.99
C LEU A 144 20.58 -22.36 -3.39
N SER A 145 21.29 -23.33 -3.98
CA SER A 145 20.98 -23.87 -5.31
C SER A 145 19.57 -24.48 -5.35
N GLU A 146 19.20 -25.24 -4.33
CA GLU A 146 17.87 -25.81 -4.20
C GLU A 146 16.79 -24.72 -4.03
N ALA A 147 17.06 -23.68 -3.24
CA ALA A 147 16.13 -22.57 -3.07
C ALA A 147 15.92 -21.79 -4.37
N LEU A 148 16.97 -21.60 -5.18
CA LEU A 148 16.91 -20.87 -6.44
C LEU A 148 16.04 -21.57 -7.49
N VAL A 149 15.91 -22.89 -7.47
CA VAL A 149 14.99 -23.62 -8.37
C VAL A 149 13.53 -23.16 -8.20
N ARG A 150 13.19 -22.69 -7.00
CA ARG A 150 11.83 -22.19 -6.66
C ARG A 150 11.66 -20.69 -6.87
N VAL A 151 12.68 -20.01 -7.39
CA VAL A 151 12.65 -18.57 -7.68
C VAL A 151 12.45 -18.37 -9.17
N GLY A 152 11.55 -17.49 -9.51
CA GLY A 152 11.27 -17.10 -10.89
C GLY A 152 9.86 -16.59 -11.05
N HIS A 153 9.71 -15.30 -11.33
CA HIS A 153 8.41 -14.66 -11.55
C HIS A 153 7.58 -15.34 -12.65
N ARG A 154 8.23 -16.05 -13.59
CA ARG A 154 7.57 -16.82 -14.65
C ARG A 154 6.80 -18.01 -14.14
N HIS A 155 7.06 -18.44 -12.90
CA HIS A 155 6.36 -19.54 -12.22
C HIS A 155 5.13 -19.07 -11.44
N VAL A 156 4.76 -17.80 -11.56
CA VAL A 156 3.55 -17.23 -10.97
C VAL A 156 2.53 -16.96 -12.08
N ARG A 157 1.40 -17.62 -12.02
CA ARG A 157 0.25 -17.34 -12.88
C ARG A 157 -0.75 -16.48 -12.14
N LEU A 158 -1.11 -15.35 -12.72
CA LEU A 158 -2.11 -14.43 -12.18
C LEU A 158 -3.28 -14.33 -13.16
N ASP A 159 -4.47 -14.70 -12.69
CA ASP A 159 -5.72 -14.46 -13.39
C ASP A 159 -6.48 -13.30 -12.72
N THR A 160 -6.45 -12.13 -13.36
CA THR A 160 -7.12 -10.92 -12.87
C THR A 160 -8.65 -10.94 -13.08
N LYS A 161 -9.17 -11.83 -13.93
CA LYS A 161 -10.62 -11.98 -14.14
C LYS A 161 -11.24 -12.80 -13.02
N GLN A 162 -10.54 -13.83 -12.58
CA GLN A 162 -10.99 -14.71 -11.49
C GLN A 162 -10.42 -14.33 -10.12
N HIS A 163 -9.51 -13.36 -10.06
CA HIS A 163 -8.78 -12.95 -8.85
C HIS A 163 -8.05 -14.14 -8.20
N THR A 164 -7.33 -14.91 -9.03
CA THR A 164 -6.58 -16.08 -8.52
C THR A 164 -5.10 -15.98 -8.83
N ILE A 165 -4.30 -16.56 -7.95
CA ILE A 165 -2.86 -16.73 -8.12
C ILE A 165 -2.53 -18.21 -7.99
N GLU A 166 -1.71 -18.71 -8.93
CA GLU A 166 -1.14 -20.06 -8.89
C GLU A 166 0.38 -19.96 -8.85
N LEU A 167 0.99 -20.67 -7.91
CA LEU A 167 2.43 -20.83 -7.78
C LEU A 167 2.80 -22.21 -8.36
N GLN A 168 3.68 -22.26 -9.37
CA GLN A 168 3.97 -23.48 -10.12
C GLN A 168 4.93 -24.44 -9.42
N HIS A 169 5.57 -24.00 -8.33
CA HIS A 169 6.39 -24.87 -7.49
C HIS A 169 5.86 -24.84 -6.05
N LYS A 170 5.89 -26.01 -5.40
CA LYS A 170 5.65 -26.06 -3.95
C LYS A 170 6.73 -25.25 -3.22
N GLU A 171 6.35 -24.62 -2.10
CA GLU A 171 7.25 -23.82 -1.28
C GLU A 171 7.79 -22.52 -1.94
N MET A 172 7.24 -22.08 -3.07
CA MET A 172 7.44 -20.70 -3.53
C MET A 172 6.92 -19.69 -2.49
N ARG A 173 7.60 -18.55 -2.40
CA ARG A 173 7.22 -17.48 -1.46
C ARG A 173 7.50 -16.12 -2.06
#